data_4606bdf25eb9b5734bc31249b58c5bb3
#
_entry.id   4606bdf25eb9b5734bc31249b58c5bb3
#
_cell.length_a   1.000
_cell.length_b   1.000
_cell.length_c   1.000
_cell.angle_alpha   90.00
_cell.angle_beta   90.00
_cell.angle_gamma   90.00
#
_symmetry.space_group_name_H-M   'P 1'
#
loop_
_entity.id
_entity.type
_entity.pdbx_description
1 polymer ?
#
loop_
_entity_poly.entity_id
_entity_poly.type
_entity_poly.pdbx_seq_one_letter_code
_entity_poly.pdbx_strand_id
1 'polypeptide(L)'
;MASSDASSRRGATQPPLVRAVLNGYQLPLHGVHGPAHWLRVLTNGRALAAMTLDADTEVVGLFALLHDSRRVNEHTDPQHGERAADFVRQLASQGLLPIEGPRITVLAAACARHELGQVTGHPTIGCCWDADRLELSRLHRPPKAKLLSTKAALDPGLQAAAWARGIGQEVDPALAREWGLEPGQLK
;
A
#
# COMPACT_ATOMS: atom_id res chain seq x y z
N MET A 1 39.43 2.05 7.43
CA MET A 1 38.80 2.45 6.15
C MET A 1 38.09 1.27 5.54
N ALA A 2 36.86 0.97 5.97
CA ALA A 2 35.99 -0.05 5.35
C ALA A 2 34.55 0.17 5.80
N SER A 3 33.91 1.26 5.37
CA SER A 3 32.52 1.57 5.76
C SER A 3 31.65 2.10 4.61
N SER A 4 32.12 2.09 3.35
CA SER A 4 31.37 2.65 2.22
C SER A 4 30.71 1.61 1.29
N ASP A 5 30.94 0.30 1.51
CA ASP A 5 30.56 -0.74 0.55
C ASP A 5 29.21 -1.46 0.88
N ALA A 6 28.72 -1.35 2.11
CA ALA A 6 27.50 -2.04 2.52
C ALA A 6 26.20 -1.32 2.06
N SER A 7 26.23 0.00 1.90
CA SER A 7 25.06 0.80 1.46
C SER A 7 24.79 0.64 -0.04
N SER A 8 25.86 0.51 -0.85
CA SER A 8 25.76 0.33 -2.31
C SER A 8 25.15 -1.01 -2.72
N ARG A 9 25.41 -2.08 -1.96
CA ARG A 9 24.92 -3.43 -2.30
C ARG A 9 23.42 -3.63 -2.00
N ARG A 10 22.87 -2.93 -1.02
CA ARG A 10 21.45 -3.03 -0.65
C ARG A 10 20.52 -2.41 -1.70
N GLY A 11 20.92 -1.31 -2.30
CA GLY A 11 20.13 -0.66 -3.35
C GLY A 11 20.06 -1.43 -4.68
N ALA A 12 20.97 -2.38 -4.91
CA ALA A 12 21.01 -3.15 -6.15
C ALA A 12 19.97 -4.29 -6.21
N THR A 13 19.47 -4.73 -5.08
CA THR A 13 18.47 -5.83 -4.99
C THR A 13 17.03 -5.35 -5.01
N GLN A 14 16.78 -4.07 -4.76
CA GLN A 14 15.43 -3.52 -4.78
C GLN A 14 14.91 -3.33 -6.20
N PRO A 15 13.64 -3.73 -6.49
CA PRO A 15 13.00 -3.40 -7.76
C PRO A 15 13.06 -1.89 -8.04
N PRO A 16 13.25 -1.47 -9.31
CA PRO A 16 13.38 -0.04 -9.66
C PRO A 16 12.22 0.82 -9.14
N LEU A 17 11.00 0.32 -9.22
CA LEU A 17 9.81 0.99 -8.69
C LEU A 17 9.88 1.19 -7.18
N VAL A 18 10.19 0.15 -6.42
CA VAL A 18 10.28 0.23 -4.94
C VAL A 18 11.37 1.23 -4.54
N ARG A 19 12.51 1.19 -5.22
CA ARG A 19 13.60 2.15 -4.98
C ARG A 19 13.17 3.59 -5.26
N ALA A 20 12.43 3.84 -6.37
CA ALA A 20 11.91 5.17 -6.69
C ALA A 20 10.92 5.67 -5.62
N VAL A 21 10.09 4.78 -5.08
CA VAL A 21 9.15 5.09 -4.00
C VAL A 21 9.89 5.47 -2.73
N LEU A 22 10.85 4.63 -2.28
CA LEU A 22 11.60 4.83 -1.04
C LEU A 22 12.50 6.07 -1.08
N ASN A 23 13.14 6.36 -2.23
CA ASN A 23 13.98 7.54 -2.40
C ASN A 23 13.19 8.86 -2.24
N GLY A 24 11.90 8.85 -2.53
CA GLY A 24 11.06 10.03 -2.39
C GLY A 24 10.15 10.01 -1.16
N TYR A 25 10.25 9.00 -0.29
CA TYR A 25 9.49 8.94 0.96
C TYR A 25 10.13 9.82 2.01
N GLN A 26 9.35 10.71 2.64
CA GLN A 26 9.85 11.76 3.51
C GLN A 26 9.73 11.45 5.01
N LEU A 27 8.96 10.43 5.37
CA LEU A 27 8.73 10.06 6.76
C LEU A 27 9.67 8.94 7.21
N PRO A 28 9.79 8.68 8.52
CA PRO A 28 10.56 7.54 9.02
C PRO A 28 10.04 6.22 8.44
N LEU A 29 10.93 5.36 7.93
CA LEU A 29 10.54 4.08 7.33
C LEU A 29 9.81 3.17 8.33
N HIS A 30 10.09 3.29 9.61
CA HIS A 30 9.43 2.58 10.71
C HIS A 30 8.21 3.33 11.29
N GLY A 31 7.75 4.40 10.63
CA GLY A 31 6.56 5.16 11.00
C GLY A 31 5.26 4.37 10.73
N VAL A 32 4.15 4.89 11.26
CA VAL A 32 2.83 4.24 11.14
C VAL A 32 2.30 4.18 9.71
N HIS A 33 2.84 4.99 8.79
CA HIS A 33 2.52 5.01 7.36
C HIS A 33 3.66 4.51 6.46
N GLY A 34 4.67 3.84 7.06
CA GLY A 34 5.86 3.34 6.37
C GLY A 34 5.67 1.96 5.72
N PRO A 35 6.76 1.36 5.20
CA PRO A 35 6.75 0.11 4.46
C PRO A 35 6.07 -1.08 5.16
N ALA A 36 6.14 -1.17 6.49
CA ALA A 36 5.44 -2.22 7.23
C ALA A 36 3.91 -2.12 7.07
N HIS A 37 3.35 -0.90 7.10
CA HIS A 37 1.96 -0.64 6.78
C HIS A 37 1.63 -1.04 5.34
N TRP A 38 2.44 -0.61 4.37
CA TRP A 38 2.21 -0.93 2.95
C TRP A 38 2.17 -2.44 2.68
N LEU A 39 3.04 -3.22 3.33
CA LEU A 39 3.06 -4.67 3.21
C LEU A 39 1.81 -5.33 3.82
N ARG A 40 1.28 -4.82 4.94
CA ARG A 40 0.03 -5.30 5.51
C ARG A 40 -1.18 -4.93 4.64
N VAL A 41 -1.19 -3.74 4.04
CA VAL A 41 -2.18 -3.34 3.03
C VAL A 41 -2.08 -4.27 1.80
N LEU A 42 -0.87 -4.61 1.33
CA LEU A 42 -0.67 -5.58 0.24
C LEU A 42 -1.26 -6.94 0.57
N THR A 43 -1.01 -7.44 1.80
CA THR A 43 -1.56 -8.73 2.24
C THR A 43 -3.09 -8.72 2.26
N ASN A 44 -3.70 -7.66 2.84
CA ASN A 44 -5.14 -7.49 2.84
C ASN A 44 -5.69 -7.39 1.41
N GLY A 45 -5.05 -6.58 0.57
CA GLY A 45 -5.47 -6.34 -0.81
C GLY A 45 -5.45 -7.58 -1.68
N ARG A 46 -4.40 -8.40 -1.58
CA ARG A 46 -4.32 -9.70 -2.29
C ARG A 46 -5.45 -10.64 -1.87
N ALA A 47 -5.74 -10.72 -0.57
CA ALA A 47 -6.83 -11.54 -0.05
C ALA A 47 -8.21 -11.04 -0.55
N LEU A 48 -8.45 -9.74 -0.53
CA LEU A 48 -9.69 -9.13 -1.04
C LEU A 48 -9.85 -9.35 -2.54
N ALA A 49 -8.80 -9.12 -3.32
CA ALA A 49 -8.84 -9.29 -4.78
C ALA A 49 -9.11 -10.75 -5.18
N ALA A 50 -8.56 -11.72 -4.43
CA ALA A 50 -8.84 -13.14 -4.67
C ALA A 50 -10.31 -13.52 -4.45
N MET A 51 -11.06 -12.76 -3.65
CA MET A 51 -12.49 -12.98 -3.34
C MET A 51 -13.42 -12.02 -4.09
N THR A 52 -12.87 -11.12 -4.91
CA THR A 52 -13.66 -10.08 -5.62
C THR A 52 -13.53 -10.26 -7.12
N LEU A 53 -14.63 -10.65 -7.77
CA LEU A 53 -14.66 -10.81 -9.22
C LEU A 53 -14.23 -9.51 -9.92
N ASP A 54 -13.47 -9.63 -11.00
CA ASP A 54 -12.96 -8.52 -11.82
C ASP A 54 -12.04 -7.54 -11.10
N ALA A 55 -11.55 -7.86 -9.91
CA ALA A 55 -10.52 -7.07 -9.24
C ALA A 55 -9.13 -7.30 -9.89
N ASP A 56 -8.46 -6.23 -10.24
CA ASP A 56 -7.10 -6.25 -10.78
C ASP A 56 -6.08 -6.34 -9.65
N THR A 57 -5.57 -7.54 -9.39
CA THR A 57 -4.63 -7.83 -8.29
C THR A 57 -3.32 -7.04 -8.40
N GLU A 58 -2.85 -6.76 -9.61
CA GLU A 58 -1.61 -6.01 -9.82
C GLU A 58 -1.81 -4.54 -9.47
N VAL A 59 -2.93 -3.92 -9.88
CA VAL A 59 -3.30 -2.55 -9.49
C VAL A 59 -3.46 -2.45 -7.97
N VAL A 60 -4.09 -3.43 -7.32
CA VAL A 60 -4.22 -3.48 -5.85
C VAL A 60 -2.85 -3.56 -5.17
N GLY A 61 -1.92 -4.35 -5.73
CA GLY A 61 -0.55 -4.43 -5.22
C GLY A 61 0.23 -3.12 -5.35
N LEU A 62 0.08 -2.44 -6.49
CA LEU A 62 0.70 -1.12 -6.73
C LEU A 62 0.09 -0.04 -5.81
N PHE A 63 -1.22 -0.09 -5.57
CA PHE A 63 -1.88 0.80 -4.61
C PHE A 63 -1.27 0.66 -3.22
N ALA A 64 -1.06 -0.56 -2.73
CA ALA A 64 -0.47 -0.80 -1.42
C ALA A 64 0.89 -0.10 -1.27
N LEU A 65 1.74 -0.13 -2.31
CA LEU A 65 3.05 0.52 -2.32
C LEU A 65 2.96 2.06 -2.40
N LEU A 66 1.94 2.60 -3.07
CA LEU A 66 1.94 3.98 -3.54
C LEU A 66 1.03 4.93 -2.75
N HIS A 67 -0.09 4.44 -2.17
CA HIS A 67 -1.16 5.30 -1.63
C HIS A 67 -0.66 6.31 -0.59
N ASP A 68 0.20 5.88 0.33
CA ASP A 68 0.77 6.70 1.42
C ASP A 68 2.21 7.16 1.15
N SER A 69 2.79 6.82 -0.01
CA SER A 69 4.21 7.09 -0.31
C SER A 69 4.55 8.58 -0.43
N ARG A 70 3.56 9.46 -0.47
CA ARG A 70 3.74 10.92 -0.62
C ARG A 70 3.15 11.71 0.55
N ARG A 71 3.03 11.07 1.70
CA ARG A 71 2.74 11.77 2.96
C ARG A 71 3.92 12.66 3.37
N VAL A 72 3.58 13.80 3.97
CA VAL A 72 4.56 14.76 4.48
C VAL A 72 4.57 14.85 6.01
N ASN A 73 3.61 14.19 6.67
CA ASN A 73 3.57 14.04 8.12
C ASN A 73 2.75 12.79 8.53
N GLU A 74 2.92 12.34 9.79
CA GLU A 74 2.22 11.17 10.35
C GLU A 74 0.80 11.48 10.85
N HIS A 75 0.38 12.73 10.82
CA HIS A 75 -0.92 13.18 11.32
C HIS A 75 -1.90 13.47 10.16
N THR A 76 -2.66 14.55 10.26
CA THR A 76 -3.61 14.97 9.22
C THR A 76 -2.86 15.51 8.01
N ASP A 77 -3.06 14.87 6.88
CA ASP A 77 -2.43 15.24 5.60
C ASP A 77 -3.43 15.04 4.44
N PRO A 78 -4.41 15.95 4.29
CA PRO A 78 -5.57 15.75 3.41
C PRO A 78 -5.25 15.77 1.92
N GLN A 79 -4.01 16.03 1.53
CA GLN A 79 -3.58 16.06 0.13
C GLN A 79 -2.63 14.90 -0.23
N HIS A 80 -2.35 13.98 0.69
CA HIS A 80 -1.38 12.91 0.40
C HIS A 80 -1.88 11.99 -0.72
N GLY A 81 -3.17 11.71 -0.78
CA GLY A 81 -3.76 10.90 -1.83
C GLY A 81 -3.61 11.51 -3.22
N GLU A 82 -3.84 12.81 -3.37
CA GLU A 82 -3.62 13.50 -4.65
C GLU A 82 -2.14 13.52 -5.04
N ARG A 83 -1.24 13.80 -4.09
CA ARG A 83 0.21 13.72 -4.36
C ARG A 83 0.66 12.30 -4.76
N ALA A 84 0.06 11.27 -4.16
CA ALA A 84 0.31 9.89 -4.56
C ALA A 84 -0.19 9.61 -5.98
N ALA A 85 -1.37 10.13 -6.36
CA ALA A 85 -1.91 10.02 -7.71
C ALA A 85 -1.03 10.73 -8.75
N ASP A 86 -0.52 11.92 -8.44
CA ASP A 86 0.43 12.62 -9.31
C ASP A 86 1.74 11.84 -9.46
N PHE A 87 2.21 11.23 -8.40
CA PHE A 87 3.37 10.36 -8.44
C PHE A 87 3.14 9.10 -9.28
N VAL A 88 1.95 8.50 -9.24
CA VAL A 88 1.56 7.41 -10.14
C VAL A 88 1.72 7.84 -11.60
N ARG A 89 1.21 9.01 -11.97
CA ARG A 89 1.34 9.55 -13.35
C ARG A 89 2.78 9.82 -13.75
N GLN A 90 3.59 10.34 -12.83
CA GLN A 90 5.03 10.54 -13.03
C GLN A 90 5.76 9.21 -13.26
N LEU A 91 5.53 8.20 -12.42
CA LEU A 91 6.14 6.88 -12.59
C LEU A 91 5.73 6.21 -13.92
N ALA A 92 4.46 6.39 -14.33
CA ALA A 92 3.99 5.92 -15.62
C ALA A 92 4.75 6.58 -16.79
N SER A 93 4.93 7.90 -16.76
CA SER A 93 5.68 8.63 -17.79
C SER A 93 7.17 8.24 -17.87
N GLN A 94 7.71 7.71 -16.77
CA GLN A 94 9.08 7.20 -16.68
C GLN A 94 9.21 5.72 -17.06
N GLY A 95 8.10 5.04 -17.39
CA GLY A 95 8.09 3.61 -17.71
C GLY A 95 8.42 2.71 -16.51
N LEU A 96 8.20 3.18 -15.28
CA LEU A 96 8.49 2.44 -14.04
C LEU A 96 7.32 1.59 -13.56
N LEU A 97 6.10 1.81 -14.07
CA LEU A 97 4.94 0.98 -13.71
C LEU A 97 4.84 -0.23 -14.64
N PRO A 98 4.52 -1.42 -14.11
CA PRO A 98 4.29 -2.63 -14.92
C PRO A 98 2.89 -2.70 -15.55
N ILE A 99 2.13 -1.59 -15.51
CA ILE A 99 0.76 -1.47 -16.03
C ILE A 99 0.66 -0.31 -17.03
N GLU A 100 -0.33 -0.36 -17.90
CA GLU A 100 -0.52 0.62 -18.98
C GLU A 100 -1.98 1.07 -19.10
N GLY A 101 -2.21 2.12 -19.87
CA GLY A 101 -3.52 2.59 -20.29
C GLY A 101 -4.49 2.87 -19.15
N PRO A 102 -5.75 2.38 -19.25
CA PRO A 102 -6.79 2.61 -18.25
C PRO A 102 -6.42 2.16 -16.82
N ARG A 103 -5.54 1.16 -16.69
CA ARG A 103 -5.09 0.66 -15.39
C ARG A 103 -4.34 1.72 -14.57
N ILE A 104 -3.56 2.59 -15.23
CA ILE A 104 -2.90 3.74 -14.60
C ILE A 104 -3.95 4.72 -14.05
N THR A 105 -5.01 4.97 -14.82
CA THR A 105 -6.12 5.85 -14.38
C THR A 105 -6.83 5.28 -13.15
N VAL A 106 -7.09 3.98 -13.12
CA VAL A 106 -7.69 3.29 -11.97
C VAL A 106 -6.80 3.40 -10.73
N LEU A 107 -5.49 3.14 -10.88
CA LEU A 107 -4.52 3.25 -9.79
C LEU A 107 -4.44 4.69 -9.24
N ALA A 108 -4.34 5.68 -10.12
CA ALA A 108 -4.29 7.08 -9.73
C ALA A 108 -5.58 7.50 -8.98
N ALA A 109 -6.76 7.10 -9.49
CA ALA A 109 -8.03 7.37 -8.84
C ALA A 109 -8.17 6.67 -7.47
N ALA A 110 -7.66 5.43 -7.34
CA ALA A 110 -7.62 4.73 -6.08
C ALA A 110 -6.77 5.50 -5.06
N CYS A 111 -5.57 5.92 -5.43
CA CYS A 111 -4.68 6.70 -4.56
C CYS A 111 -5.29 8.06 -4.16
N ALA A 112 -5.82 8.82 -5.15
CA ALA A 112 -6.33 10.18 -4.90
C ALA A 112 -7.46 10.25 -3.86
N ARG A 113 -8.25 9.18 -3.69
CA ARG A 113 -9.51 9.21 -2.93
C ARG A 113 -9.58 8.24 -1.76
N HIS A 114 -8.52 7.51 -1.44
CA HIS A 114 -8.58 6.45 -0.42
C HIS A 114 -8.95 6.98 0.98
N GLU A 115 -8.54 8.20 1.31
CA GLU A 115 -8.78 8.84 2.60
C GLU A 115 -10.15 9.51 2.76
N LEU A 116 -10.92 9.71 1.68
CA LEU A 116 -12.16 10.52 1.70
C LEU A 116 -13.36 9.81 2.36
N GLY A 117 -13.20 8.60 2.86
CA GLY A 117 -14.30 7.86 3.53
C GLY A 117 -15.44 7.47 2.59
N GLN A 118 -15.21 7.44 1.29
CA GLN A 118 -16.18 7.04 0.28
C GLN A 118 -16.23 5.52 0.10
N VAL A 119 -17.30 5.01 -0.49
CA VAL A 119 -17.43 3.65 -1.00
C VAL A 119 -17.59 3.69 -2.51
N THR A 120 -17.29 2.58 -3.19
CA THR A 120 -17.35 2.48 -4.65
C THR A 120 -17.88 1.13 -5.09
N GLY A 121 -18.55 1.09 -6.25
CA GLY A 121 -18.91 -0.15 -6.94
C GLY A 121 -17.78 -0.70 -7.84
N HIS A 122 -16.66 0.01 -8.03
CA HIS A 122 -15.55 -0.46 -8.85
C HIS A 122 -14.75 -1.53 -8.10
N PRO A 123 -14.65 -2.78 -8.60
CA PRO A 123 -14.10 -3.90 -7.83
C PRO A 123 -12.64 -3.66 -7.39
N THR A 124 -11.79 -3.19 -8.29
CA THR A 124 -10.36 -2.94 -8.00
C THR A 124 -10.18 -1.80 -7.00
N ILE A 125 -10.85 -0.65 -7.21
CA ILE A 125 -10.76 0.51 -6.29
C ILE A 125 -11.34 0.14 -4.93
N GLY A 126 -12.44 -0.63 -4.90
CA GLY A 126 -13.02 -1.15 -3.68
C GLY A 126 -12.03 -1.98 -2.86
N CYS A 127 -11.34 -2.93 -3.51
CA CYS A 127 -10.28 -3.72 -2.86
C CYS A 127 -9.13 -2.86 -2.34
N CYS A 128 -8.70 -1.83 -3.08
CA CYS A 128 -7.67 -0.89 -2.65
C CYS A 128 -8.06 -0.19 -1.34
N TRP A 129 -9.22 0.45 -1.32
CA TRP A 129 -9.68 1.22 -0.17
C TRP A 129 -9.98 0.35 1.05
N ASP A 130 -10.58 -0.82 0.82
CA ASP A 130 -10.89 -1.75 1.91
C ASP A 130 -9.61 -2.37 2.51
N ALA A 131 -8.58 -2.62 1.69
CA ALA A 131 -7.30 -3.13 2.17
C ALA A 131 -6.64 -2.21 3.20
N ASP A 132 -6.66 -0.89 2.94
CA ASP A 132 -6.16 0.13 3.85
C ASP A 132 -7.05 0.26 5.09
N ARG A 133 -8.39 0.28 4.92
CA ARG A 133 -9.35 0.37 6.03
C ARG A 133 -9.28 -0.81 6.99
N LEU A 134 -9.04 -2.01 6.49
CA LEU A 134 -8.83 -3.20 7.32
C LEU A 134 -7.54 -3.08 8.14
N GLU A 135 -6.56 -2.34 7.67
CA GLU A 135 -5.29 -2.12 8.37
C GLU A 135 -5.35 -1.03 9.46
N LEU A 136 -6.50 -0.35 9.62
CA LEU A 136 -6.76 0.54 10.77
C LEU A 136 -6.67 -0.18 12.13
N SER A 137 -6.68 -1.51 12.14
CA SER A 137 -6.38 -2.36 13.30
C SER A 137 -5.04 -2.01 13.98
N ARG A 138 -4.01 -1.56 13.23
CA ARG A 138 -2.75 -1.08 13.79
C ARG A 138 -2.91 0.09 14.77
N LEU A 139 -4.01 0.82 14.64
CA LEU A 139 -4.41 1.94 15.51
C LEU A 139 -5.49 1.54 16.52
N HIS A 140 -5.73 0.23 16.72
CA HIS A 140 -6.81 -0.31 17.55
C HIS A 140 -8.21 0.19 17.14
N ARG A 141 -8.42 0.45 15.85
CA ARG A 141 -9.69 0.93 15.28
C ARG A 141 -10.30 -0.13 14.38
N PRO A 142 -11.48 -0.68 14.71
CA PRO A 142 -12.15 -1.60 13.82
C PRO A 142 -12.66 -0.87 12.56
N PRO A 143 -12.64 -1.53 11.39
CA PRO A 143 -13.20 -0.96 10.18
C PRO A 143 -14.71 -0.78 10.35
N LYS A 144 -15.24 0.35 9.85
CA LYS A 144 -16.69 0.60 9.85
C LYS A 144 -17.32 -0.09 8.64
N ALA A 145 -18.18 -1.09 8.86
CA ALA A 145 -18.83 -1.86 7.78
C ALA A 145 -19.46 -0.97 6.69
N LYS A 146 -20.10 0.15 7.06
CA LYS A 146 -20.70 1.10 6.09
C LYS A 146 -19.69 1.81 5.17
N LEU A 147 -18.40 1.73 5.46
CA LEU A 147 -17.33 2.30 4.64
C LEU A 147 -16.58 1.23 3.84
N LEU A 148 -16.96 -0.04 3.94
CA LEU A 148 -16.37 -1.11 3.14
C LEU A 148 -17.12 -1.20 1.80
N SER A 149 -16.36 -1.27 0.71
CA SER A 149 -16.85 -1.24 -0.66
C SER A 149 -17.19 -2.63 -1.20
N THR A 150 -16.41 -3.64 -0.77
CA THR A 150 -16.52 -5.01 -1.30
C THR A 150 -17.23 -5.95 -0.34
N LYS A 151 -17.91 -6.96 -0.87
CA LYS A 151 -18.47 -8.03 -0.05
C LYS A 151 -17.38 -8.83 0.66
N ALA A 152 -16.24 -9.01 0.01
CA ALA A 152 -15.09 -9.70 0.58
C ALA A 152 -14.60 -9.04 1.88
N ALA A 153 -14.60 -7.71 1.97
CA ALA A 153 -14.21 -6.99 3.17
C ALA A 153 -15.17 -7.15 4.36
N LEU A 154 -16.39 -7.66 4.12
CA LEU A 154 -17.36 -7.99 5.16
C LEU A 154 -17.20 -9.43 5.67
N ASP A 155 -16.34 -10.25 5.09
CA ASP A 155 -16.07 -11.61 5.55
C ASP A 155 -15.44 -11.60 6.94
N PRO A 156 -16.04 -12.28 7.96
CA PRO A 156 -15.55 -12.24 9.32
C PRO A 156 -14.17 -12.87 9.48
N GLY A 157 -13.83 -13.90 8.70
CA GLY A 157 -12.54 -14.57 8.75
C GLY A 157 -11.43 -13.65 8.24
N LEU A 158 -11.68 -12.94 7.14
CA LEU A 158 -10.77 -11.98 6.58
C LEU A 158 -10.56 -10.80 7.53
N GLN A 159 -11.62 -10.26 8.12
CA GLN A 159 -11.52 -9.18 9.10
C GLN A 159 -10.75 -9.60 10.35
N ALA A 160 -10.98 -10.81 10.87
CA ALA A 160 -10.25 -11.34 12.02
C ALA A 160 -8.75 -11.51 11.70
N ALA A 161 -8.42 -12.04 10.53
CA ALA A 161 -7.02 -12.19 10.10
C ALA A 161 -6.31 -10.83 9.90
N ALA A 162 -6.99 -9.85 9.29
CA ALA A 162 -6.47 -8.49 9.14
C ALA A 162 -6.28 -7.81 10.50
N TRP A 163 -7.24 -7.99 11.42
CA TRP A 163 -7.17 -7.45 12.77
C TRP A 163 -5.97 -8.01 13.55
N ALA A 164 -5.81 -9.33 13.58
CA ALA A 164 -4.69 -9.99 14.25
C ALA A 164 -3.34 -9.49 13.70
N ARG A 165 -3.21 -9.40 12.39
CA ARG A 165 -2.00 -8.93 11.70
C ARG A 165 -1.65 -7.49 12.05
N GLY A 166 -2.65 -6.58 12.05
CA GLY A 166 -2.44 -5.17 12.39
C GLY A 166 -2.08 -4.97 13.86
N ILE A 167 -2.76 -5.64 14.79
CA ILE A 167 -2.44 -5.60 16.22
C ILE A 167 -1.05 -6.20 16.50
N GLY A 168 -0.73 -7.34 15.90
CA GLY A 168 0.59 -7.98 16.03
C GLY A 168 1.70 -7.27 15.25
N GLN A 169 1.35 -6.28 14.42
CA GLN A 169 2.26 -5.61 13.48
C GLN A 169 3.03 -6.60 12.59
N GLU A 170 2.39 -7.71 12.29
CA GLU A 170 3.00 -8.80 11.51
C GLU A 170 3.14 -8.40 10.04
N VAL A 171 4.30 -8.69 9.49
CA VAL A 171 4.62 -8.50 8.07
C VAL A 171 5.05 -9.84 7.49
N ASP A 172 4.50 -10.19 6.33
CA ASP A 172 4.93 -11.38 5.61
C ASP A 172 6.38 -11.22 5.11
N PRO A 173 7.32 -12.06 5.58
CA PRO A 173 8.73 -11.95 5.17
C PRO A 173 8.94 -12.22 3.67
N ALA A 174 8.04 -12.96 3.02
CA ALA A 174 8.12 -13.21 1.57
C ALA A 174 7.83 -11.94 0.79
N LEU A 175 6.80 -11.17 1.20
CA LEU A 175 6.46 -9.89 0.58
C LEU A 175 7.54 -8.83 0.82
N ALA A 176 8.13 -8.80 2.02
CA ALA A 176 9.26 -7.92 2.30
C ALA A 176 10.44 -8.22 1.36
N ARG A 177 10.79 -9.50 1.16
CA ARG A 177 11.83 -9.91 0.21
C ARG A 177 11.47 -9.58 -1.24
N GLU A 178 10.20 -9.74 -1.65
CA GLU A 178 9.72 -9.36 -2.97
C GLU A 178 10.02 -7.87 -3.28
N TRP A 179 9.89 -7.01 -2.27
CA TRP A 179 10.20 -5.58 -2.39
C TRP A 179 11.66 -5.22 -2.07
N GLY A 180 12.49 -6.20 -1.74
CA GLY A 180 13.89 -5.97 -1.34
C GLY A 180 14.03 -5.12 -0.08
N LEU A 181 13.09 -5.26 0.86
CA LEU A 181 13.08 -4.54 2.13
C LEU A 181 13.84 -5.32 3.19
N GLU A 182 14.67 -4.62 3.94
CA GLU A 182 15.45 -5.18 5.04
C GLU A 182 14.65 -5.11 6.36
N PRO A 183 14.88 -6.04 7.31
CA PRO A 183 14.18 -6.05 8.59
C PRO A 183 14.26 -4.73 9.37
N GLY A 184 15.37 -3.99 9.24
CA GLY A 184 15.56 -2.68 9.86
C GLY A 184 14.70 -1.55 9.28
N GLN A 185 14.06 -1.76 8.13
CA GLN A 185 13.14 -0.81 7.50
C GLN A 185 11.67 -1.07 7.92
N LEU A 186 11.42 -2.16 8.66
CA LEU A 186 10.08 -2.63 9.00
C LEU A 186 9.77 -2.56 10.51
N LYS A 187 10.75 -2.13 11.32
CA LYS A 187 10.63 -2.06 12.79
C LYS A 187 10.67 -0.65 13.29
#